data_658df8e6def1fde2b675c1fa93db56b6
#
_entry.id   658df8e6def1fde2b675c1fa93db56b6
#
_cell.length_a   1.000
_cell.length_b   1.000
_cell.length_c   1.000
_cell.angle_alpha   90.00
_cell.angle_beta   90.00
_cell.angle_gamma   90.00
#
_symmetry.space_group_name_H-M   'P 1'
#
loop_
_entity.id
_entity.type
_entity.pdbx_description
1 polymer ?
#
loop_
_entity_poly.entity_id
_entity_poly.type
_entity_poly.pdbx_seq_one_letter_code
_entity_poly.pdbx_strand_id
1 'polypeptide(L)'
;MEKATLRKGDTVLIPDVDVTASFLERFRGLMFTPSIPDGYGLLIRPCNQIHMMNMKFPLDVIYLSEDGTVLHIDENIRPWKIGKTVKQAVGVVEVNAGTCARLGLETGDKLTVE
;
A
#
# COMPACT_ATOMS: atom_id res chain seq x y z
N MET A 1 -11.91 8.72 -6.00
CA MET A 1 -11.05 8.51 -4.82
C MET A 1 -10.37 9.83 -4.47
N GLU A 2 -10.18 10.06 -3.17
CA GLU A 2 -9.39 11.21 -2.73
C GLU A 2 -7.93 11.04 -3.08
N LYS A 3 -7.23 12.15 -3.24
CA LYS A 3 -5.79 12.17 -3.47
C LYS A 3 -5.05 12.48 -2.19
N ALA A 4 -3.88 11.89 -2.03
CA ALA A 4 -3.02 12.12 -0.89
C ALA A 4 -1.55 11.97 -1.29
N THR A 5 -0.67 12.25 -0.35
CA THR A 5 0.77 12.07 -0.48
C THR A 5 1.26 11.29 0.73
N LEU A 6 2.11 10.30 0.52
CA LEU A 6 2.74 9.55 1.60
C LEU A 6 4.11 10.15 1.90
N ARG A 7 4.33 10.49 3.18
CA ARG A 7 5.55 11.16 3.64
C ARG A 7 6.17 10.43 4.81
N LYS A 8 7.49 10.59 4.94
CA LYS A 8 8.23 10.28 6.16
C LYS A 8 8.94 11.57 6.59
N GLY A 9 8.44 12.21 7.66
CA GLY A 9 8.89 13.55 8.03
C GLY A 9 8.65 14.53 6.89
N ASP A 10 9.67 15.23 6.47
CA ASP A 10 9.58 16.20 5.36
C ASP A 10 9.82 15.55 3.99
N THR A 11 10.15 14.26 3.96
CA THR A 11 10.45 13.56 2.71
C THR A 11 9.19 12.99 2.10
N VAL A 12 8.92 13.34 0.84
CA VAL A 12 7.85 12.73 0.06
C VAL A 12 8.31 11.36 -0.42
N LEU A 13 7.59 10.32 -0.03
CA LEU A 13 7.88 8.95 -0.45
C LEU A 13 7.10 8.57 -1.70
N ILE A 14 5.78 8.75 -1.66
CA ILE A 14 4.87 8.46 -2.76
C ILE A 14 4.02 9.70 -3.00
N PRO A 15 4.26 10.45 -4.08
CA PRO A 15 3.57 11.72 -4.30
C PRO A 15 2.12 11.58 -4.74
N ASP A 16 1.76 10.50 -5.40
CA ASP A 16 0.42 10.32 -5.99
C ASP A 16 -0.25 9.10 -5.36
N VAL A 17 -1.01 9.33 -4.30
CA VAL A 17 -1.73 8.28 -3.59
C VAL A 17 -3.22 8.46 -3.79
N ASP A 18 -3.89 7.44 -4.30
CA ASP A 18 -5.35 7.35 -4.28
C ASP A 18 -5.80 6.70 -2.98
N VAL A 19 -6.86 7.25 -2.38
CA VAL A 19 -7.43 6.72 -1.13
C VAL A 19 -8.78 6.11 -1.47
N THR A 20 -8.96 4.82 -1.17
CA THR A 20 -10.25 4.15 -1.43
C THR A 20 -11.36 4.77 -0.58
N ALA A 21 -12.55 4.88 -1.15
CA ALA A 21 -13.70 5.52 -0.49
C ALA A 21 -14.90 4.58 -0.31
N SER A 22 -14.93 3.43 -0.99
CA SER A 22 -16.06 2.51 -0.94
C SER A 22 -15.62 1.07 -0.75
N PHE A 23 -16.56 0.21 -0.36
CA PHE A 23 -16.30 -1.22 -0.25
C PHE A 23 -15.81 -1.80 -1.59
N LEU A 24 -16.43 -1.41 -2.70
CA LEU A 24 -16.05 -1.91 -4.02
C LEU A 24 -14.63 -1.47 -4.40
N GLU A 25 -14.26 -0.24 -4.10
CA GLU A 25 -12.91 0.23 -4.35
C GLU A 25 -11.89 -0.53 -3.51
N ARG A 26 -12.19 -0.78 -2.23
CA ARG A 26 -11.32 -1.58 -1.36
C ARG A 26 -11.18 -3.01 -1.86
N PHE A 27 -12.29 -3.63 -2.25
CA PHE A 27 -12.28 -5.01 -2.74
C PHE A 27 -11.50 -5.11 -4.06
N ARG A 28 -11.75 -4.18 -4.98
CA ARG A 28 -11.08 -4.19 -6.28
C ARG A 28 -9.57 -3.95 -6.14
N GLY A 29 -9.16 -2.99 -5.27
CA GLY A 29 -7.77 -2.61 -5.20
C GLY A 29 -7.24 -2.28 -6.59
N LEU A 30 -6.17 -2.95 -7.00
CA LEU A 30 -5.56 -2.80 -8.33
C LEU A 30 -5.86 -3.99 -9.25
N MET A 31 -6.89 -4.80 -8.93
CA MET A 31 -7.30 -5.90 -9.80
C MET A 31 -7.59 -5.39 -11.21
N PHE A 32 -7.22 -6.18 -12.21
CA PHE A 32 -7.41 -5.90 -13.64
C PHE A 32 -6.61 -4.71 -14.18
N THR A 33 -5.91 -3.98 -13.33
CA THR A 33 -5.03 -2.88 -13.76
C THR A 33 -3.78 -3.48 -14.40
N PRO A 34 -3.38 -3.04 -15.62
CA PRO A 34 -2.22 -3.64 -16.28
C PRO A 34 -0.89 -3.25 -15.64
N SER A 35 -0.77 -2.03 -15.12
CA SER A 35 0.42 -1.54 -14.45
C SER A 35 0.10 -0.23 -13.72
N ILE A 36 1.01 0.19 -12.85
CA ILE A 36 0.96 1.52 -12.22
C ILE A 36 2.33 2.18 -12.39
N PRO A 37 2.38 3.51 -12.47
CA PRO A 37 3.67 4.19 -12.54
C PRO A 37 4.38 4.18 -11.18
N ASP A 38 5.70 4.31 -11.20
CA ASP A 38 6.45 4.60 -9.98
C ASP A 38 5.99 5.96 -9.44
N GLY A 39 5.97 6.10 -8.13
CA GLY A 39 5.43 7.31 -7.51
C GLY A 39 3.93 7.28 -7.29
N TYR A 40 3.25 6.22 -7.73
CA TYR A 40 1.84 5.97 -7.45
C TYR A 40 1.67 4.93 -6.36
N GLY A 41 0.65 5.10 -5.53
CA GLY A 41 0.22 4.11 -4.55
C GLY A 41 -1.27 4.14 -4.33
N LEU A 42 -1.83 3.04 -3.86
CA LEU A 42 -3.23 2.93 -3.48
C LEU A 42 -3.34 2.65 -1.99
N LEU A 43 -3.93 3.58 -1.26
CA LEU A 43 -4.21 3.40 0.17
C LEU A 43 -5.58 2.79 0.34
N ILE A 44 -5.62 1.59 0.90
CA ILE A 44 -6.84 0.86 1.20
C ILE A 44 -7.05 0.88 2.70
N ARG A 45 -8.15 1.47 3.15
CA ARG A 45 -8.52 1.49 4.57
C ARG A 45 -10.04 1.52 4.74
N PRO A 46 -10.61 0.83 5.74
CA PRO A 46 -9.89 -0.08 6.66
C PRO A 46 -9.42 -1.34 5.95
N CYS A 47 -8.24 -1.83 6.30
CA CYS A 47 -7.69 -3.04 5.70
C CYS A 47 -6.54 -3.58 6.55
N ASN A 48 -6.48 -4.89 6.77
CA ASN A 48 -5.38 -5.53 7.49
C ASN A 48 -4.83 -6.78 6.78
N GLN A 49 -5.34 -7.07 5.60
CA GLN A 49 -4.87 -8.17 4.75
C GLN A 49 -5.26 -7.88 3.31
N ILE A 50 -4.41 -8.25 2.37
CA ILE A 50 -4.72 -8.10 0.94
C ILE A 50 -4.75 -9.45 0.25
N HIS A 51 -5.40 -9.49 -0.90
CA HIS A 51 -5.32 -10.60 -1.85
C HIS A 51 -4.76 -10.09 -3.18
N MET A 52 -4.14 -10.99 -3.93
CA MET A 52 -3.56 -10.68 -5.24
C MET A 52 -4.36 -11.34 -6.37
N MET A 53 -5.64 -11.66 -6.12
CA MET A 53 -6.53 -12.23 -7.14
C MET A 53 -6.70 -11.23 -8.29
N ASN A 54 -6.63 -11.73 -9.52
CA ASN A 54 -6.77 -10.91 -10.73
C ASN A 54 -5.75 -9.77 -10.85
N MET A 55 -4.66 -9.85 -10.13
CA MET A 55 -3.54 -8.93 -10.30
C MET A 55 -2.72 -9.32 -11.52
N LYS A 56 -2.15 -8.33 -12.20
CA LYS A 56 -1.35 -8.51 -13.41
C LYS A 56 0.13 -8.24 -13.21
N PHE A 57 0.50 -7.78 -12.01
CA PHE A 57 1.89 -7.46 -11.66
C PHE A 57 2.09 -7.61 -10.15
N PRO A 58 3.34 -7.81 -9.70
CA PRO A 58 3.62 -7.92 -8.26
C PRO A 58 3.58 -6.57 -7.57
N LEU A 59 3.38 -6.58 -6.26
CA LEU A 59 3.32 -5.37 -5.43
C LEU A 59 4.24 -5.49 -4.23
N ASP A 60 4.64 -4.33 -3.69
CA ASP A 60 5.00 -4.18 -2.29
C ASP A 60 3.76 -3.65 -1.56
N VAL A 61 3.51 -4.15 -0.37
CA VAL A 61 2.34 -3.74 0.43
C VAL A 61 2.83 -3.30 1.80
N ILE A 62 2.54 -2.04 2.14
CA ILE A 62 2.95 -1.41 3.39
C ILE A 62 1.75 -1.42 4.34
N TYR A 63 1.88 -2.11 5.48
CA TYR A 63 0.81 -2.20 6.48
C TYR A 63 1.02 -1.13 7.54
N LEU A 64 0.01 -0.29 7.75
CA LEU A 64 0.09 0.87 8.65
C LEU A 64 -0.84 0.71 9.85
N SER A 65 -0.32 1.09 11.02
CA SER A 65 -1.14 1.27 12.22
C SER A 65 -1.90 2.58 12.17
N GLU A 66 -2.76 2.80 13.16
CA GLU A 66 -3.58 4.00 13.24
C GLU A 66 -2.74 5.29 13.25
N ASP A 67 -1.57 5.26 13.88
CA ASP A 67 -0.69 6.43 13.95
C ASP A 67 0.32 6.51 12.79
N GLY A 68 0.19 5.64 11.79
CA GLY A 68 1.06 5.66 10.61
C GLY A 68 2.36 4.88 10.73
N THR A 69 2.51 4.08 11.79
CA THR A 69 3.69 3.24 11.93
C THR A 69 3.64 2.06 10.97
N VAL A 70 4.74 1.80 10.28
CA VAL A 70 4.88 0.63 9.40
C VAL A 70 4.99 -0.62 10.27
N LEU A 71 3.97 -1.47 10.23
CA LEU A 71 3.90 -2.69 11.03
C LEU A 71 4.52 -3.88 10.32
N HIS A 72 4.39 -3.91 9.00
CA HIS A 72 4.86 -5.02 8.17
C HIS A 72 4.93 -4.56 6.72
N ILE A 73 5.81 -5.16 5.95
CA ILE A 73 5.90 -4.96 4.50
C ILE A 73 5.92 -6.33 3.84
N ASP A 74 4.94 -6.58 2.95
CA ASP A 74 5.01 -7.72 2.04
C ASP A 74 5.76 -7.24 0.80
N GLU A 75 6.99 -7.72 0.59
CA GLU A 75 7.79 -7.33 -0.56
C GLU A 75 7.58 -8.29 -1.72
N ASN A 76 7.39 -7.75 -2.91
CA ASN A 76 7.27 -8.51 -4.14
C ASN A 76 6.23 -9.64 -4.03
N ILE A 77 5.07 -9.31 -3.48
CA ILE A 77 3.98 -10.29 -3.42
C ILE A 77 3.40 -10.47 -4.83
N ARG A 78 3.36 -11.72 -5.27
CA ARG A 78 3.02 -12.05 -6.66
C ARG A 78 1.52 -12.21 -6.86
N PRO A 79 1.04 -12.07 -8.12
CA PRO A 79 -0.35 -12.34 -8.45
C PRO A 79 -0.84 -13.67 -7.91
N TRP A 80 -2.11 -13.70 -7.48
CA TRP A 80 -2.82 -14.87 -6.93
C TRP A 80 -2.37 -15.32 -5.55
N LYS A 81 -1.48 -14.60 -4.90
CA LYS A 81 -1.10 -14.84 -3.51
C LYS A 81 -2.02 -14.08 -2.55
N ILE A 82 -1.99 -14.49 -1.29
CA ILE A 82 -2.68 -13.80 -0.22
C ILE A 82 -1.61 -13.27 0.73
N GLY A 83 -1.74 -12.00 1.10
CA GLY A 83 -0.81 -11.36 2.01
C GLY A 83 -1.02 -11.78 3.46
N LYS A 84 -0.08 -11.38 4.30
CA LYS A 84 -0.15 -11.65 5.73
C LYS A 84 -1.31 -10.88 6.36
N THR A 85 -1.97 -11.48 7.35
CA THR A 85 -2.92 -10.76 8.20
C THR A 85 -2.13 -10.04 9.28
N VAL A 86 -2.29 -8.71 9.37
CA VAL A 86 -1.62 -7.88 10.38
C VAL A 86 -2.72 -7.23 11.22
N LYS A 87 -3.00 -7.80 12.39
CA LYS A 87 -4.19 -7.44 13.18
C LYS A 87 -4.27 -5.96 13.55
N GLN A 88 -3.14 -5.34 13.85
CA GLN A 88 -3.11 -3.94 14.26
C GLN A 88 -3.12 -2.97 13.07
N ALA A 89 -3.04 -3.47 11.85
CA ALA A 89 -3.09 -2.61 10.68
C ALA A 89 -4.51 -2.07 10.47
N VAL A 90 -4.60 -0.78 10.20
CA VAL A 90 -5.86 -0.12 9.87
C VAL A 90 -5.92 0.24 8.40
N GLY A 91 -4.80 0.13 7.70
CA GLY A 91 -4.74 0.38 6.27
C GLY A 91 -3.46 -0.17 5.66
N VAL A 92 -3.46 -0.28 4.34
CA VAL A 92 -2.31 -0.72 3.57
C VAL A 92 -2.08 0.23 2.41
N VAL A 93 -0.83 0.38 2.00
CA VAL A 93 -0.49 1.11 0.77
C VAL A 93 0.12 0.12 -0.22
N GLU A 94 -0.52 -0.03 -1.37
CA GLU A 94 -0.05 -0.87 -2.45
C GLU A 94 0.78 -0.04 -3.43
N VAL A 95 2.00 -0.47 -3.70
CA VAL A 95 2.94 0.20 -4.60
C VAL A 95 3.64 -0.84 -5.47
N ASN A 96 4.34 -0.40 -6.50
CA ASN A 96 5.13 -1.30 -7.33
C ASN A 96 6.14 -2.09 -6.49
N ALA A 97 6.34 -3.36 -6.86
CA ALA A 97 7.37 -4.19 -6.25
C ALA A 97 8.74 -3.52 -6.37
N GLY A 98 9.52 -3.56 -5.29
CA GLY A 98 10.83 -2.93 -5.23
C GLY A 98 10.83 -1.49 -4.71
N THR A 99 9.65 -0.88 -4.58
CA THR A 99 9.53 0.52 -4.12
C THR A 99 10.03 0.68 -2.68
N CYS A 100 9.66 -0.24 -1.79
CA CYS A 100 10.05 -0.13 -0.37
C CYS A 100 11.55 -0.24 -0.20
N ALA A 101 12.21 -1.16 -0.90
CA ALA A 101 13.66 -1.28 -0.85
C ALA A 101 14.35 -0.03 -1.40
N ARG A 102 13.85 0.48 -2.53
CA ARG A 102 14.41 1.70 -3.15
C ARG A 102 14.28 2.91 -2.22
N LEU A 103 13.18 3.03 -1.50
CA LEU A 103 12.94 4.13 -0.58
C LEU A 103 13.55 3.92 0.81
N GLY A 104 14.10 2.74 1.08
CA GLY A 104 14.65 2.40 2.38
C GLY A 104 13.63 2.31 3.49
N LEU A 105 12.39 1.91 3.16
CA LEU A 105 11.32 1.75 4.16
C LEU A 105 11.54 0.51 4.99
N GLU A 106 11.29 0.64 6.29
CA GLU A 106 11.44 -0.45 7.27
C GLU A 106 10.26 -0.45 8.23
N THR A 107 10.02 -1.61 8.84
CA THR A 107 9.09 -1.70 9.97
C THR A 107 9.56 -0.76 11.08
N GLY A 108 8.60 -0.09 11.71
CA GLY A 108 8.88 0.91 12.74
C GLY A 108 8.96 2.33 12.21
N ASP A 109 9.13 2.52 10.91
CA ASP A 109 9.07 3.85 10.31
C ASP A 109 7.70 4.46 10.54
N LYS A 110 7.66 5.77 10.78
CA LYS A 110 6.42 6.50 10.95
C LYS A 110 6.14 7.33 9.72
N LEU A 111 4.98 7.06 9.10
CA LEU A 111 4.57 7.72 7.87
C LEU A 111 3.36 8.60 8.10
N THR A 112 3.20 9.60 7.23
CA THR A 112 2.06 10.50 7.25
C THR A 112 1.37 10.44 5.89
N VAL A 113 0.05 10.42 5.91
CA VAL A 113 -0.79 10.51 4.71
C VAL A 113 -1.43 11.87 4.70
N GLU A 114 -1.13 12.66 3.73
CA GLU A 114 -1.66 14.02 3.54
C GLU A 114 -2.31 14.10 2.17
#